data_9e0db947e021ba050f6facb39d5f0aa3
#
_entry.id   9e0db947e021ba050f6facb39d5f0aa3
#
_cell.length_a   1.000
_cell.length_b   1.000
_cell.length_c   1.000
_cell.angle_alpha   90.00
_cell.angle_beta   90.00
_cell.angle_gamma   90.00
#
_symmetry.space_group_name_H-M   'P 1'
#
loop_
_entity.id
_entity.type
_entity.pdbx_description
1 polymer ?
#
loop_
_entity_poly.entity_id
_entity_poly.type
_entity_poly.pdbx_seq_one_letter_code
_entity_poly.pdbx_strand_id
1 'polypeptide(L)'
;MRLCPSLMVCCLLFAPLAGADEASHRASAERFLKLANAEGMTAPVYTQVEQLLTARFTQMGGSMQYESILRSYQQQARQLLDAQLSWDAIRDELIDLYVPVFSEQEFEQLAVFYSSPAGSKLMQHLPELTRDSLAITRERVEQQLSPQLEQLVEAMEVEVEKQQGGLQ
;
A
#
# COMPACT_ATOMS: atom_id res chain seq x y z
N MET A 1 -51.06 25.35 56.41
CA MET A 1 -50.03 25.93 55.57
C MET A 1 -48.73 25.04 55.69
N ARG A 2 -48.46 24.14 54.76
CA ARG A 2 -47.19 23.41 54.66
C ARG A 2 -46.85 23.40 53.20
N LEU A 3 -45.78 24.12 52.83
CA LEU A 3 -45.18 24.13 51.51
C LEU A 3 -44.33 22.84 51.33
N CYS A 4 -44.59 22.11 50.23
CA CYS A 4 -43.65 21.08 49.71
C CYS A 4 -42.68 21.75 48.73
N PRO A 5 -41.37 21.54 48.86
CA PRO A 5 -40.43 21.91 47.80
C PRO A 5 -40.38 20.77 46.79
N SER A 6 -40.68 21.07 45.55
CA SER A 6 -40.55 20.18 44.39
C SER A 6 -39.06 19.99 44.07
N LEU A 7 -38.58 18.77 44.23
CA LEU A 7 -37.19 18.40 43.90
C LEU A 7 -37.11 18.15 42.39
N MET A 8 -36.57 19.12 41.65
CA MET A 8 -36.31 19.01 40.22
C MET A 8 -35.04 18.22 40.01
N VAL A 9 -35.20 16.93 39.69
CA VAL A 9 -34.08 16.04 39.32
C VAL A 9 -33.67 16.39 37.89
N CYS A 10 -32.53 17.09 37.77
CA CYS A 10 -31.88 17.37 36.50
C CYS A 10 -31.12 16.13 36.10
N CYS A 11 -31.72 15.25 35.25
CA CYS A 11 -31.00 14.15 34.58
C CYS A 11 -30.05 14.75 33.54
N LEU A 12 -28.81 14.96 33.92
CA LEU A 12 -27.69 15.20 32.98
C LEU A 12 -27.51 13.92 32.17
N LEU A 13 -27.96 13.96 30.93
CA LEU A 13 -27.64 12.96 29.91
C LEU A 13 -26.15 13.07 29.61
N PHE A 14 -25.35 12.24 30.28
CA PHE A 14 -23.99 11.95 29.85
C PHE A 14 -24.07 11.10 28.57
N ALA A 15 -24.07 11.75 27.40
CA ALA A 15 -23.83 11.07 26.14
C ALA A 15 -22.36 10.63 26.11
N PRO A 16 -22.03 9.45 25.59
CA PRO A 16 -20.66 8.94 25.57
C PRO A 16 -19.80 9.78 24.60
N LEU A 17 -18.88 10.56 25.14
CA LEU A 17 -17.85 11.30 24.39
C LEU A 17 -16.91 10.33 23.61
N ALA A 18 -16.78 9.08 24.06
CA ALA A 18 -15.90 8.10 23.47
C ALA A 18 -16.17 7.79 21.98
N GLY A 19 -17.43 7.80 21.55
CA GLY A 19 -17.77 7.54 20.14
C GLY A 19 -17.47 8.72 19.21
N ALA A 20 -17.40 9.94 19.73
CA ALA A 20 -17.02 11.11 18.95
C ALA A 20 -15.50 11.15 18.71
N ASP A 21 -14.70 10.77 19.71
CA ASP A 21 -13.23 10.69 19.61
C ASP A 21 -12.78 9.60 18.61
N GLU A 22 -13.45 8.44 18.62
CA GLU A 22 -13.14 7.37 17.67
C GLU A 22 -13.49 7.76 16.23
N ALA A 23 -14.64 8.36 16.01
CA ALA A 23 -15.05 8.82 14.68
C ALA A 23 -14.12 9.93 14.14
N SER A 24 -13.69 10.85 14.99
CA SER A 24 -12.74 11.92 14.67
C SER A 24 -11.37 11.34 14.29
N HIS A 25 -10.88 10.40 15.08
CA HIS A 25 -9.60 9.72 14.83
C HIS A 25 -9.61 8.98 13.47
N ARG A 26 -10.67 8.23 13.17
CA ARG A 26 -10.84 7.55 11.87
C ARG A 26 -10.93 8.54 10.70
N ALA A 27 -11.61 9.67 10.88
CA ALA A 27 -11.68 10.71 9.86
C ALA A 27 -10.32 11.36 9.58
N SER A 28 -9.50 11.57 10.61
CA SER A 28 -8.13 12.08 10.47
C SER A 28 -7.23 11.06 9.75
N ALA A 29 -7.37 9.76 10.04
CA ALA A 29 -6.70 8.68 9.32
C ALA A 29 -7.10 8.66 7.83
N GLU A 30 -8.38 8.71 7.52
CA GLU A 30 -8.88 8.74 6.14
C GLU A 30 -8.31 9.94 5.37
N ARG A 31 -8.35 11.12 5.97
CA ARG A 31 -7.79 12.35 5.37
C ARG A 31 -6.31 12.20 5.06
N PHE A 32 -5.54 11.67 5.99
CA PHE A 32 -4.11 11.38 5.77
C PHE A 32 -3.90 10.38 4.64
N LEU A 33 -4.63 9.26 4.62
CA LEU A 33 -4.52 8.22 3.60
C LEU A 33 -4.77 8.77 2.19
N LYS A 34 -5.77 9.65 2.03
CA LYS A 34 -6.03 10.34 0.75
C LYS A 34 -4.87 11.24 0.33
N LEU A 35 -4.33 12.02 1.25
CA LEU A 35 -3.16 12.87 0.99
C LEU A 35 -1.91 12.06 0.67
N ALA A 36 -1.74 10.89 1.27
CA ALA A 36 -0.68 9.94 0.98
C ALA A 36 -0.90 9.14 -0.32
N ASN A 37 -1.96 9.44 -1.09
CA ASN A 37 -2.33 8.75 -2.33
C ASN A 37 -2.59 7.25 -2.13
N ALA A 38 -3.21 6.85 -1.01
CA ALA A 38 -3.55 5.46 -0.75
C ALA A 38 -4.49 4.87 -1.81
N GLU A 39 -5.34 5.70 -2.43
CA GLU A 39 -6.18 5.32 -3.57
C GLU A 39 -5.37 4.77 -4.76
N GLY A 40 -4.16 5.27 -4.97
CA GLY A 40 -3.25 4.83 -6.04
C GLY A 40 -2.48 3.54 -5.74
N MET A 41 -2.54 3.02 -4.51
CA MET A 41 -1.74 1.86 -4.10
C MET A 41 -2.12 0.57 -4.85
N THR A 42 -3.35 0.46 -5.32
CA THR A 42 -3.85 -0.71 -6.05
C THR A 42 -3.56 -0.66 -7.55
N ALA A 43 -3.14 0.49 -8.11
CA ALA A 43 -2.88 0.67 -9.54
C ALA A 43 -1.91 -0.38 -10.14
N PRO A 44 -0.84 -0.83 -9.46
CA PRO A 44 0.02 -1.89 -9.98
C PRO A 44 -0.70 -3.21 -10.23
N VAL A 45 -1.71 -3.55 -9.41
CA VAL A 45 -2.50 -4.78 -9.57
C VAL A 45 -3.33 -4.72 -10.85
N TYR A 46 -3.95 -3.58 -11.13
CA TYR A 46 -4.69 -3.36 -12.38
C TYR A 46 -3.78 -3.54 -13.60
N THR A 47 -2.62 -2.91 -13.58
CA THR A 47 -1.62 -3.05 -14.66
C THR A 47 -1.18 -4.51 -14.83
N GLN A 48 -0.93 -5.23 -13.75
CA GLN A 48 -0.54 -6.64 -13.80
C GLN A 48 -1.61 -7.52 -14.41
N VAL A 49 -2.88 -7.30 -14.08
CA VAL A 49 -4.00 -8.07 -14.64
C VAL A 49 -4.18 -7.76 -16.13
N GLU A 50 -4.08 -6.49 -16.54
CA GLU A 50 -4.14 -6.10 -17.95
C GLU A 50 -3.00 -6.74 -18.77
N GLN A 51 -1.78 -6.75 -18.22
CA GLN A 51 -0.63 -7.42 -18.85
C GLN A 51 -0.83 -8.93 -18.95
N LEU A 52 -1.37 -9.57 -17.90
CA LEU A 52 -1.67 -10.99 -17.90
C LEU A 52 -2.66 -11.35 -18.99
N LEU A 53 -3.77 -10.60 -19.12
CA LEU A 53 -4.78 -10.84 -20.16
C LEU A 53 -4.20 -10.64 -21.56
N THR A 54 -3.40 -9.60 -21.76
CA THR A 54 -2.72 -9.32 -23.03
C THR A 54 -1.75 -10.44 -23.40
N ALA A 55 -0.94 -10.89 -22.45
CA ALA A 55 0.02 -11.99 -22.69
C ALA A 55 -0.72 -13.30 -23.04
N ARG A 56 -1.80 -13.62 -22.31
CA ARG A 56 -2.62 -14.81 -22.60
C ARG A 56 -3.30 -14.72 -23.95
N PHE A 57 -3.85 -13.57 -24.30
CA PHE A 57 -4.44 -13.33 -25.61
C PHE A 57 -3.42 -13.58 -26.74
N THR A 58 -2.20 -13.06 -26.61
CA THR A 58 -1.12 -13.28 -27.58
C THR A 58 -0.73 -14.75 -27.68
N GLN A 59 -0.59 -15.46 -26.55
CA GLN A 59 -0.27 -16.89 -26.52
C GLN A 59 -1.32 -17.78 -27.21
N MET A 60 -2.59 -17.36 -27.19
CA MET A 60 -3.70 -18.05 -27.88
C MET A 60 -3.79 -17.72 -29.36
N GLY A 61 -2.84 -16.99 -29.94
CA GLY A 61 -2.88 -16.55 -31.33
C GLY A 61 -3.78 -15.35 -31.60
N GLY A 62 -4.04 -14.55 -30.54
CA GLY A 62 -4.80 -13.32 -30.63
C GLY A 62 -4.16 -12.34 -31.63
N SER A 63 -4.97 -11.78 -32.51
CA SER A 63 -4.57 -10.84 -33.55
C SER A 63 -5.47 -9.61 -33.53
N MET A 64 -5.15 -8.59 -34.32
CA MET A 64 -5.91 -7.34 -34.39
C MET A 64 -7.41 -7.57 -34.71
N GLN A 65 -7.76 -8.60 -35.46
CA GLN A 65 -9.15 -8.92 -35.74
C GLN A 65 -9.96 -9.35 -34.50
N TYR A 66 -9.26 -9.82 -33.45
CA TYR A 66 -9.88 -10.28 -32.20
C TYR A 66 -9.67 -9.28 -31.06
N GLU A 67 -9.11 -8.11 -31.30
CA GLU A 67 -8.79 -7.10 -30.26
C GLU A 67 -10.03 -6.66 -29.47
N SER A 68 -11.20 -6.64 -30.07
CA SER A 68 -12.47 -6.35 -29.39
C SER A 68 -12.77 -7.34 -28.25
N ILE A 69 -12.37 -8.61 -28.45
CA ILE A 69 -12.52 -9.67 -27.44
C ILE A 69 -11.60 -9.32 -26.24
N LEU A 70 -10.31 -9.05 -26.48
CA LEU A 70 -9.37 -8.67 -25.44
C LEU A 70 -9.90 -7.48 -24.62
N ARG A 71 -10.33 -6.42 -25.30
CA ARG A 71 -10.88 -5.22 -24.63
C ARG A 71 -12.10 -5.54 -23.77
N SER A 72 -13.00 -6.41 -24.24
CA SER A 72 -14.18 -6.82 -23.47
C SER A 72 -13.78 -7.54 -22.17
N TYR A 73 -12.80 -8.46 -22.24
CA TYR A 73 -12.32 -9.17 -21.06
C TYR A 73 -11.49 -8.28 -20.11
N GLN A 74 -10.72 -7.35 -20.64
CA GLN A 74 -10.03 -6.32 -19.83
C GLN A 74 -11.05 -5.44 -19.08
N GLN A 75 -12.15 -5.05 -19.71
CA GLN A 75 -13.21 -4.30 -19.05
C GLN A 75 -13.90 -5.12 -17.95
N GLN A 76 -14.19 -6.40 -18.20
CA GLN A 76 -14.77 -7.28 -17.19
C GLN A 76 -13.81 -7.47 -16.00
N ALA A 77 -12.51 -7.67 -16.27
CA ALA A 77 -11.50 -7.77 -15.21
C ALA A 77 -11.41 -6.49 -14.39
N ARG A 78 -11.47 -5.32 -15.04
CA ARG A 78 -11.50 -4.03 -14.34
C ARG A 78 -12.71 -3.92 -13.41
N GLN A 79 -13.89 -4.32 -13.85
CA GLN A 79 -15.09 -4.32 -12.98
C GLN A 79 -14.94 -5.24 -11.77
N LEU A 80 -14.31 -6.42 -11.94
CA LEU A 80 -14.00 -7.31 -10.82
C LEU A 80 -13.01 -6.70 -9.84
N LEU A 81 -11.97 -6.03 -10.35
CA LEU A 81 -10.99 -5.33 -9.53
C LEU A 81 -11.63 -4.15 -8.80
N ASP A 82 -12.43 -3.34 -9.48
CA ASP A 82 -13.13 -2.19 -8.88
C ASP A 82 -14.03 -2.62 -7.73
N ALA A 83 -14.72 -3.75 -7.85
CA ALA A 83 -15.57 -4.29 -6.81
C ALA A 83 -14.82 -4.67 -5.52
N GLN A 84 -13.51 -4.99 -5.62
CA GLN A 84 -12.71 -5.50 -4.51
C GLN A 84 -11.59 -4.55 -4.07
N LEU A 85 -11.09 -3.69 -4.97
CA LEU A 85 -9.89 -2.90 -4.76
C LEU A 85 -10.10 -1.40 -4.96
N SER A 86 -11.33 -0.94 -5.25
CA SER A 86 -11.63 0.48 -5.25
C SER A 86 -11.40 1.08 -3.85
N TRP A 87 -11.15 2.37 -3.79
CA TRP A 87 -11.01 3.07 -2.51
C TRP A 87 -12.17 2.77 -1.56
N ASP A 88 -13.41 2.83 -2.05
CA ASP A 88 -14.59 2.55 -1.23
C ASP A 88 -14.64 1.12 -0.70
N ALA A 89 -14.07 0.16 -1.44
CA ALA A 89 -14.03 -1.24 -1.02
C ALA A 89 -13.00 -1.51 0.08
N ILE A 90 -11.83 -0.85 0.04
CA ILE A 90 -10.70 -1.15 0.95
C ILE A 90 -10.46 -0.07 2.01
N ARG A 91 -11.12 1.08 1.91
CA ARG A 91 -10.90 2.24 2.78
C ARG A 91 -10.96 1.90 4.27
N ASP A 92 -12.00 1.22 4.69
CA ASP A 92 -12.23 0.94 6.11
C ASP A 92 -11.18 -0.02 6.67
N GLU A 93 -10.75 -1.01 5.87
CA GLU A 93 -9.67 -1.93 6.23
C GLU A 93 -8.32 -1.20 6.33
N LEU A 94 -8.06 -0.25 5.44
CA LEU A 94 -6.86 0.59 5.53
C LEU A 94 -6.90 1.48 6.77
N ILE A 95 -8.04 2.12 7.07
CA ILE A 95 -8.20 2.93 8.29
C ILE A 95 -7.93 2.06 9.53
N ASP A 96 -8.50 0.86 9.60
CA ASP A 96 -8.30 -0.08 10.71
C ASP A 96 -6.84 -0.52 10.89
N LEU A 97 -6.07 -0.55 9.81
CA LEU A 97 -4.63 -0.84 9.84
C LEU A 97 -3.81 0.32 10.44
N TYR A 98 -4.20 1.57 10.15
CA TYR A 98 -3.42 2.75 10.52
C TYR A 98 -3.81 3.35 11.88
N VAL A 99 -5.08 3.31 12.26
CA VAL A 99 -5.59 3.87 13.53
C VAL A 99 -4.85 3.35 14.77
N PRO A 100 -4.48 2.06 14.89
CA PRO A 100 -3.72 1.59 16.05
C PRO A 100 -2.26 2.08 16.11
N VAL A 101 -1.73 2.60 14.98
CA VAL A 101 -0.31 3.01 14.85
C VAL A 101 -0.12 4.48 15.17
N PHE A 102 -1.08 5.34 14.76
CA PHE A 102 -0.96 6.78 14.87
C PHE A 102 -2.12 7.36 15.67
N SER A 103 -1.83 8.30 16.55
CA SER A 103 -2.82 9.14 17.22
C SER A 103 -3.45 10.14 16.24
N GLU A 104 -4.60 10.68 16.59
CA GLU A 104 -5.27 11.71 15.80
C GLU A 104 -4.37 12.92 15.55
N GLN A 105 -3.62 13.35 16.58
CA GLN A 105 -2.67 14.47 16.46
C GLN A 105 -1.52 14.17 15.49
N GLU A 106 -1.02 12.94 15.44
CA GLU A 106 0.00 12.53 14.48
C GLU A 106 -0.54 12.49 13.06
N PHE A 107 -1.77 12.02 12.84
CA PHE A 107 -2.43 12.13 11.54
C PHE A 107 -2.55 13.56 11.05
N GLU A 108 -2.91 14.51 11.93
CA GLU A 108 -2.95 15.93 11.57
C GLU A 108 -1.59 16.48 11.18
N GLN A 109 -0.52 16.11 11.90
CA GLN A 109 0.85 16.50 11.55
C GLN A 109 1.29 15.92 10.20
N LEU A 110 0.98 14.65 9.95
CA LEU A 110 1.21 14.01 8.66
C LEU A 110 0.42 14.69 7.55
N ALA A 111 -0.85 14.99 7.76
CA ALA A 111 -1.68 15.68 6.79
C ALA A 111 -1.11 17.07 6.42
N VAL A 112 -0.63 17.83 7.41
CA VAL A 112 0.05 19.11 7.19
C VAL A 112 1.31 18.92 6.35
N PHE A 113 2.14 17.91 6.64
CA PHE A 113 3.34 17.61 5.86
C PHE A 113 3.00 17.25 4.41
N TYR A 114 2.09 16.29 4.19
CA TYR A 114 1.72 15.83 2.84
C TYR A 114 1.02 16.91 2.00
N SER A 115 0.34 17.85 2.64
CA SER A 115 -0.26 19.02 1.99
C SER A 115 0.76 20.14 1.70
N SER A 116 1.95 20.08 2.28
CA SER A 116 2.98 21.09 2.05
C SER A 116 3.61 20.98 0.65
N PRO A 117 4.20 22.06 0.10
CA PRO A 117 4.91 22.00 -1.19
C PRO A 117 6.01 20.92 -1.22
N ALA A 118 6.72 20.71 -0.10
CA ALA A 118 7.76 19.69 0.00
C ALA A 118 7.18 18.28 0.04
N GLY A 119 6.13 18.04 0.84
CA GLY A 119 5.43 16.76 0.92
C GLY A 119 4.80 16.37 -0.42
N SER A 120 4.08 17.30 -1.05
CA SER A 120 3.47 17.09 -2.36
C SER A 120 4.52 16.76 -3.43
N LYS A 121 5.65 17.48 -3.45
CA LYS A 121 6.76 17.20 -4.36
C LYS A 121 7.38 15.84 -4.10
N LEU A 122 7.57 15.46 -2.81
CA LEU A 122 8.09 14.15 -2.45
C LEU A 122 7.18 13.04 -2.98
N MET A 123 5.86 13.13 -2.72
CA MET A 123 4.89 12.12 -3.17
C MET A 123 4.87 11.99 -4.69
N GLN A 124 4.95 13.10 -5.40
CA GLN A 124 4.96 13.10 -6.87
C GLN A 124 6.17 12.36 -7.44
N HIS A 125 7.35 12.52 -6.84
CA HIS A 125 8.61 11.97 -7.35
C HIS A 125 9.01 10.64 -6.67
N LEU A 126 8.39 10.24 -5.56
CA LEU A 126 8.78 9.05 -4.80
C LEU A 126 8.83 7.76 -5.64
N PRO A 127 7.87 7.48 -6.56
CA PRO A 127 7.94 6.29 -7.40
C PRO A 127 9.17 6.29 -8.32
N GLU A 128 9.50 7.43 -8.91
CA GLU A 128 10.67 7.60 -9.77
C GLU A 128 11.97 7.47 -8.99
N LEU A 129 12.09 8.18 -7.87
CA LEU A 129 13.25 8.09 -6.98
C LEU A 129 13.49 6.67 -6.48
N THR A 130 12.43 5.94 -6.14
CA THR A 130 12.52 4.54 -5.70
C THR A 130 13.03 3.66 -6.84
N ARG A 131 12.46 3.78 -8.04
CA ARG A 131 12.88 3.03 -9.23
C ARG A 131 14.35 3.27 -9.55
N ASP A 132 14.78 4.52 -9.57
CA ASP A 132 16.13 4.91 -9.95
C ASP A 132 17.14 4.49 -8.87
N SER A 133 16.77 4.57 -7.59
CA SER A 133 17.57 4.02 -6.49
C SER A 133 17.78 2.51 -6.60
N LEU A 134 16.73 1.77 -6.98
CA LEU A 134 16.83 0.33 -7.23
C LEU A 134 17.70 0.02 -8.46
N ALA A 135 17.63 0.83 -9.53
CA ALA A 135 18.48 0.69 -10.70
C ALA A 135 19.97 0.85 -10.35
N ILE A 136 20.33 1.88 -9.57
CA ILE A 136 21.68 2.09 -9.05
C ILE A 136 22.16 0.87 -8.24
N THR A 137 21.29 0.33 -7.39
CA THR A 137 21.62 -0.83 -6.56
C THR A 137 21.88 -2.08 -7.41
N ARG A 138 21.02 -2.35 -8.41
CA ARG A 138 21.20 -3.47 -9.35
C ARG A 138 22.50 -3.37 -10.13
N GLU A 139 22.77 -2.20 -10.69
CA GLU A 139 24.00 -1.95 -11.43
C GLU A 139 25.25 -2.23 -10.58
N ARG A 140 25.26 -1.81 -9.32
CA ARG A 140 26.35 -2.10 -8.39
C ARG A 140 26.49 -3.59 -8.10
N VAL A 141 25.40 -4.30 -7.91
CA VAL A 141 25.43 -5.75 -7.72
C VAL A 141 26.02 -6.43 -8.95
N GLU A 142 25.51 -6.13 -10.13
CA GLU A 142 25.92 -6.77 -11.36
C GLU A 142 27.40 -6.47 -11.72
N GLN A 143 27.83 -5.22 -11.59
CA GLN A 143 29.16 -4.80 -12.03
C GLN A 143 30.26 -5.03 -10.99
N GLN A 144 29.94 -4.89 -9.70
CA GLN A 144 30.96 -4.87 -8.65
C GLN A 144 30.89 -6.08 -7.72
N LEU A 145 29.69 -6.55 -7.38
CA LEU A 145 29.51 -7.61 -6.39
C LEU A 145 29.47 -9.01 -7.01
N SER A 146 28.81 -9.19 -8.15
CA SER A 146 28.70 -10.53 -8.77
C SER A 146 30.05 -11.21 -9.00
N PRO A 147 31.08 -10.55 -9.54
CA PRO A 147 32.39 -11.19 -9.70
C PRO A 147 33.06 -11.59 -8.37
N GLN A 148 32.83 -10.79 -7.31
CA GLN A 148 33.37 -11.11 -5.98
C GLN A 148 32.60 -12.24 -5.32
N LEU A 149 31.27 -12.29 -5.52
CA LEU A 149 30.44 -13.40 -5.02
C LEU A 149 30.75 -14.71 -5.71
N GLU A 150 31.03 -14.71 -7.02
CA GLU A 150 31.51 -15.90 -7.75
C GLU A 150 32.81 -16.43 -7.16
N GLN A 151 33.80 -15.59 -6.90
CA GLN A 151 35.05 -16.00 -6.24
C GLN A 151 34.82 -16.59 -4.84
N LEU A 152 33.86 -16.02 -4.07
CA LEU A 152 33.51 -16.57 -2.75
C LEU A 152 32.85 -17.95 -2.86
N VAL A 153 31.98 -18.14 -3.86
CA VAL A 153 31.34 -19.43 -4.13
C VAL A 153 32.38 -20.47 -4.51
N GLU A 154 33.31 -20.16 -5.44
CA GLU A 154 34.41 -21.05 -5.83
C GLU A 154 35.30 -21.43 -4.62
N ALA A 155 35.66 -20.45 -3.78
CA ALA A 155 36.43 -20.70 -2.58
C ALA A 155 35.67 -21.61 -1.58
N MET A 156 34.37 -21.41 -1.42
CA MET A 156 33.53 -22.27 -0.59
C MET A 156 33.45 -23.71 -1.13
N GLU A 157 33.31 -23.89 -2.46
CA GLU A 157 33.29 -25.21 -3.09
C GLU A 157 34.59 -25.99 -2.83
N VAL A 158 35.71 -25.33 -3.01
CA VAL A 158 37.06 -25.95 -2.74
C VAL A 158 37.18 -26.35 -1.26
N GLU A 159 36.68 -25.55 -0.32
CA GLU A 159 36.76 -25.87 1.11
C GLU A 159 35.83 -27.04 1.48
N VAL A 160 34.63 -27.10 0.91
CA VAL A 160 33.70 -28.22 1.09
C VAL A 160 34.29 -29.53 0.55
N GLU A 161 34.89 -29.51 -0.67
CA GLU A 161 35.54 -30.68 -1.27
C GLU A 161 36.69 -31.20 -0.39
N LYS A 162 37.53 -30.31 0.15
CA LYS A 162 38.62 -30.72 1.06
C LYS A 162 38.10 -31.43 2.31
N GLN A 163 37.03 -30.94 2.88
CA GLN A 163 36.44 -31.54 4.07
C GLN A 163 35.78 -32.89 3.78
N GLN A 164 35.14 -33.04 2.62
CA GLN A 164 34.54 -34.31 2.19
C GLN A 164 35.61 -35.35 1.81
N GLY A 165 36.70 -34.94 1.15
CA GLY A 165 37.82 -35.82 0.78
C GLY A 165 38.71 -36.24 1.98
N GLY A 166 38.70 -35.49 3.08
CA GLY A 166 39.39 -35.82 4.32
C GLY A 166 38.68 -36.82 5.23
N LEU A 167 37.48 -37.23 4.88
CA LEU A 167 36.65 -38.21 5.62
C LEU A 167 36.71 -39.64 5.02
N GLN A 168 37.52 -39.86 4.01
CA GLN A 168 37.83 -41.18 3.44
C GLN A 168 39.22 -41.64 3.88
#